data_53e224059eb24cecfbb7204c83d7c2f6
#
_entry.id   53e224059eb24cecfbb7204c83d7c2f6
#
_cell.length_a   1.000
_cell.length_b   1.000
_cell.length_c   1.000
_cell.angle_alpha   90.00
_cell.angle_beta   90.00
_cell.angle_gamma   90.00
#
_symmetry.space_group_name_H-M   'P 1'
#
loop_
_entity.id
_entity.type
_entity.pdbx_description
1 polymer ?
#
loop_
_entity_poly.entity_id
_entity_poly.type
_entity_poly.pdbx_seq_one_letter_code
_entity_poly.pdbx_strand_id
1 'polypeptide(L)'
;MEWDMHYRIGKNIRAALATSALISLALPGVAGAASLRVGVNAAEIATLDPARASNTQDVSIVSWVFNGLVRFPPGSADPAKIEPDLAESWTSSEDGLVWTFKLRKDVRFHGDYGTLTADDVVFSLQRAKNPDTSSYSSDYAAFNSIEAVDPLTVRITLSQPVAGFLGLVANYHGGNIVSRKAVEALGAKFKANPIGTGPFMFDKAVTQQSVYLKAFPGYFRGAPKIGDIRVDLIPSDSSRELAFRSGELDLINGKREQRWVDQAKAWENSTVDIFSPGEYRTVFINMAHKPLDNVKVREAIAQAINVDQIIQFVGAGVALKGCSVVPNNYLGEDCSWTYKYDPEASKKLLAEAGFKDGLNLSAVVSSNSAQQPIMEVIQAQLAEAGINLQMRIVDHPTYQEQIRKDLSDVVFYGAARYPVADSYLSQFYHSDASVGKPTAVTNFAHCNAGDADITAARKATTDEERLKFWSSAQKKIFEQVCGVPLFSLMQVWVHSKALNYGYELEGSLNLAPPITELTTIRR
;
A
#
# COMPACT_ATOMS: atom_id res chain seq x y z
N MET A 1 29.15 84.38 1.00
CA MET A 1 29.23 84.88 2.39
C MET A 1 29.57 83.70 3.24
N GLU A 2 30.91 83.32 3.26
CA GLU A 2 31.88 83.74 4.27
C GLU A 2 31.27 83.83 5.68
N TRP A 3 31.75 82.93 6.52
CA TRP A 3 32.65 83.28 7.62
C TRP A 3 33.22 82.05 8.28
N ASP A 4 34.61 81.96 8.17
CA ASP A 4 35.52 81.18 9.01
C ASP A 4 35.43 81.61 10.50
N MET A 5 35.75 80.68 11.39
CA MET A 5 36.70 81.00 12.47
C MET A 5 37.24 79.74 13.17
N HIS A 6 38.57 79.59 13.06
CA HIS A 6 39.44 78.74 13.86
C HIS A 6 39.35 79.02 15.35
N TYR A 7 39.54 78.00 16.20
CA TYR A 7 40.47 78.14 17.33
C TYR A 7 41.10 76.83 17.75
N ARG A 8 42.39 76.88 18.05
CA ARG A 8 43.34 75.84 18.41
C ARG A 8 43.36 75.56 19.91
N ILE A 9 44.16 74.50 20.28
CA ILE A 9 44.85 74.16 21.55
C ILE A 9 44.03 73.15 22.36
N GLY A 10 44.49 72.03 22.86
CA GLY A 10 45.81 71.40 22.94
C GLY A 10 45.86 70.44 24.10
N LYS A 11 46.69 69.41 23.94
CA LYS A 11 47.32 68.58 24.99
C LYS A 11 46.60 67.39 25.64
N ASN A 12 47.09 66.25 25.22
CA ASN A 12 47.55 65.08 26.03
C ASN A 12 46.72 64.62 27.21
N ILE A 13 46.05 63.48 27.05
CA ILE A 13 45.86 62.50 28.13
C ILE A 13 46.12 61.09 27.56
N ARG A 14 47.08 60.41 28.13
CA ARG A 14 47.33 58.98 27.90
C ARG A 14 46.18 58.20 28.49
N ALA A 15 45.46 57.46 27.68
CA ALA A 15 44.48 56.47 28.12
C ALA A 15 44.94 55.06 27.79
N ALA A 16 45.03 54.25 28.82
CA ALA A 16 45.43 52.86 28.79
C ALA A 16 44.43 52.01 27.94
N LEU A 17 44.99 51.21 27.02
CA LEU A 17 44.28 50.17 26.35
C LEU A 17 43.97 49.02 27.31
N ALA A 18 42.72 49.00 27.79
CA ALA A 18 42.16 47.80 28.42
C ALA A 18 41.62 46.90 27.30
N THR A 19 42.35 45.83 26.99
CA THR A 19 41.90 44.79 26.04
C THR A 19 40.84 43.96 26.72
N SER A 20 39.57 44.27 26.53
CA SER A 20 38.45 43.41 26.91
C SER A 20 38.34 42.25 25.91
N ALA A 21 38.87 41.09 26.30
CA ALA A 21 38.64 39.84 25.59
C ALA A 21 37.17 39.48 25.77
N LEU A 22 36.35 39.75 24.77
CA LEU A 22 35.02 39.19 24.61
C LEU A 22 35.18 37.69 24.37
N ILE A 23 35.04 36.89 25.44
CA ILE A 23 34.80 35.45 25.34
C ILE A 23 33.38 35.30 24.78
N SER A 24 33.27 35.12 23.47
CA SER A 24 32.05 34.65 22.85
C SER A 24 31.77 33.22 23.34
N LEU A 25 30.96 33.06 24.39
CA LEU A 25 30.32 31.79 24.68
C LEU A 25 29.45 31.44 23.45
N ALA A 26 29.99 30.62 22.56
CA ALA A 26 29.18 29.91 21.58
C ALA A 26 28.24 29.00 22.37
N LEU A 27 27.03 29.44 22.64
CA LEU A 27 25.95 28.54 23.00
C LEU A 27 25.89 27.48 21.92
N PRO A 28 25.94 26.17 22.25
CA PRO A 28 25.68 25.16 21.26
C PRO A 28 24.29 25.46 20.73
N GLY A 29 24.20 25.88 19.47
CA GLY A 29 22.92 26.01 18.77
C GLY A 29 22.24 24.67 18.92
N VAL A 30 21.08 24.65 19.55
CA VAL A 30 20.17 23.49 19.47
C VAL A 30 19.92 23.35 17.97
N ALA A 31 20.65 22.45 17.33
CA ALA A 31 20.36 22.08 15.95
C ALA A 31 18.91 21.61 15.96
N GLY A 32 18.01 22.43 15.45
CA GLY A 32 16.61 22.09 15.32
C GLY A 32 16.57 20.76 14.59
N ALA A 33 15.82 19.80 15.12
CA ALA A 33 15.69 18.51 14.49
C ALA A 33 15.27 18.71 13.02
N ALA A 34 15.96 18.04 12.09
CA ALA A 34 15.77 18.25 10.65
C ALA A 34 14.33 17.92 10.23
N SER A 35 13.78 18.71 9.31
CA SER A 35 12.44 18.53 8.73
C SER A 35 12.53 17.68 7.46
N LEU A 36 11.64 16.71 7.28
CA LEU A 36 11.48 15.92 6.06
C LEU A 36 10.36 16.51 5.20
N ARG A 37 10.63 16.73 3.91
CA ARG A 37 9.66 17.28 2.94
C ARG A 37 9.31 16.22 1.91
N VAL A 38 8.04 15.81 1.91
CA VAL A 38 7.52 14.72 1.08
C VAL A 38 6.53 15.28 0.07
N GLY A 39 6.68 14.95 -1.21
CA GLY A 39 5.71 15.28 -2.24
C GLY A 39 4.92 14.06 -2.68
N VAL A 40 3.58 14.11 -2.61
CA VAL A 40 2.72 13.00 -2.99
C VAL A 40 1.77 13.37 -4.13
N ASN A 41 1.46 12.36 -4.97
CA ASN A 41 0.49 12.50 -6.06
C ASN A 41 -0.95 12.46 -5.50
N ALA A 42 -1.39 13.56 -4.91
CA ALA A 42 -2.75 13.73 -4.43
C ALA A 42 -3.20 15.17 -4.61
N ALA A 43 -4.47 15.38 -4.87
CA ALA A 43 -5.09 16.70 -4.83
C ALA A 43 -5.59 17.05 -3.42
N GLU A 44 -5.94 16.02 -2.65
CA GLU A 44 -6.39 16.13 -1.25
C GLU A 44 -6.12 14.84 -0.49
N ILE A 45 -6.17 14.89 0.83
CA ILE A 45 -6.22 13.74 1.73
C ILE A 45 -7.69 13.52 2.10
N ALA A 46 -8.24 12.38 1.73
CA ALA A 46 -9.65 12.08 1.94
C ALA A 46 -9.94 11.81 3.43
N THR A 47 -9.05 11.09 4.09
CA THR A 47 -9.18 10.76 5.52
C THR A 47 -7.86 10.28 6.13
N LEU A 48 -7.63 10.65 7.39
CA LEU A 48 -6.55 10.10 8.22
C LEU A 48 -7.09 9.14 9.31
N ASP A 49 -8.35 8.73 9.19
CA ASP A 49 -8.91 7.66 10.00
C ASP A 49 -8.46 6.29 9.45
N PRO A 50 -7.67 5.51 10.21
CA PRO A 50 -7.06 4.27 9.69
C PRO A 50 -8.09 3.22 9.27
N ALA A 51 -9.26 3.18 9.88
CA ALA A 51 -10.32 2.25 9.48
C ALA A 51 -10.99 2.62 8.14
N ARG A 52 -10.80 3.86 7.65
CA ARG A 52 -11.40 4.40 6.42
C ARG A 52 -10.38 4.68 5.31
N ALA A 53 -9.12 4.92 5.68
CA ALA A 53 -8.06 5.28 4.73
C ALA A 53 -7.79 4.13 3.75
N SER A 54 -8.07 4.33 2.47
CA SER A 54 -7.93 3.32 1.42
C SER A 54 -7.09 3.80 0.21
N ASN A 55 -6.87 5.10 0.08
CA ASN A 55 -5.96 5.64 -0.92
C ASN A 55 -4.51 5.50 -0.46
N THR A 56 -3.60 5.23 -1.37
CA THR A 56 -2.17 5.05 -1.07
C THR A 56 -1.59 6.21 -0.25
N GLN A 57 -1.95 7.46 -0.58
CA GLN A 57 -1.44 8.66 0.08
C GLN A 57 -1.98 8.81 1.51
N ASP A 58 -3.26 8.51 1.72
CA ASP A 58 -3.89 8.50 3.05
C ASP A 58 -3.23 7.44 3.94
N VAL A 59 -3.08 6.20 3.42
CA VAL A 59 -2.46 5.06 4.11
C VAL A 59 -1.00 5.34 4.45
N SER A 60 -0.25 6.02 3.56
CA SER A 60 1.14 6.40 3.83
C SER A 60 1.26 7.26 5.09
N ILE A 61 0.44 8.32 5.21
CA ILE A 61 0.46 9.23 6.36
C ILE A 61 -0.04 8.51 7.62
N VAL A 62 -1.11 7.71 7.50
CA VAL A 62 -1.66 6.89 8.59
C VAL A 62 -0.57 5.98 9.18
N SER A 63 0.27 5.37 8.35
CA SER A 63 1.33 4.47 8.80
C SER A 63 2.41 5.13 9.67
N TRP A 64 2.57 6.46 9.59
CA TRP A 64 3.51 7.22 10.41
C TRP A 64 2.91 7.68 11.74
N VAL A 65 1.57 7.65 11.85
CA VAL A 65 0.81 8.16 13.01
C VAL A 65 0.34 7.03 13.93
N PHE A 66 0.12 5.83 13.41
CA PHE A 66 -0.47 4.72 14.15
C PHE A 66 0.44 3.49 14.22
N ASN A 67 0.14 2.63 15.19
CA ASN A 67 0.73 1.31 15.37
C ASN A 67 -0.36 0.23 15.40
N GLY A 68 0.03 -1.03 15.14
CA GLY A 68 -0.79 -2.23 15.35
C GLY A 68 -0.37 -2.99 16.60
N LEU A 69 -1.02 -4.12 16.89
CA LEU A 69 -0.55 -5.03 17.94
C LEU A 69 0.83 -5.61 17.59
N VAL A 70 1.02 -5.91 16.33
CA VAL A 70 2.28 -6.36 15.73
C VAL A 70 2.64 -5.46 14.56
N ARG A 71 3.86 -5.58 14.02
CA ARG A 71 4.26 -4.86 12.81
C ARG A 71 5.14 -5.71 11.91
N PHE A 72 5.21 -5.34 10.66
CA PHE A 72 6.34 -5.72 9.81
C PHE A 72 7.57 -4.91 10.21
N PRO A 73 8.78 -5.50 10.22
CA PRO A 73 10.00 -4.71 10.35
C PRO A 73 10.02 -3.61 9.29
N PRO A 74 10.50 -2.40 9.60
CA PRO A 74 10.61 -1.35 8.61
C PRO A 74 11.38 -1.81 7.38
N GLY A 75 10.82 -1.58 6.20
CA GLY A 75 11.39 -2.01 4.93
C GLY A 75 11.05 -3.44 4.51
N SER A 76 10.26 -4.17 5.27
CA SER A 76 9.80 -5.52 4.92
C SER A 76 8.28 -5.59 4.76
N ALA A 77 7.81 -6.47 3.87
CA ALA A 77 6.41 -6.88 3.75
C ALA A 77 6.27 -8.40 3.89
N ASP A 78 7.28 -9.09 4.42
CA ASP A 78 7.32 -10.55 4.58
C ASP A 78 6.52 -10.98 5.82
N PRO A 79 5.43 -11.75 5.65
CA PRO A 79 4.60 -12.21 6.78
C PRO A 79 5.35 -13.11 7.78
N ALA A 80 6.45 -13.74 7.36
CA ALA A 80 7.28 -14.57 8.23
C ALA A 80 8.17 -13.73 9.18
N LYS A 81 8.32 -12.43 8.92
CA LYS A 81 9.16 -11.50 9.70
C LYS A 81 8.37 -10.61 10.66
N ILE A 82 7.08 -10.87 10.86
CA ILE A 82 6.26 -10.07 11.79
C ILE A 82 6.88 -10.07 13.18
N GLU A 83 6.95 -8.87 13.80
CA GLU A 83 7.55 -8.63 15.10
C GLU A 83 6.60 -7.91 16.07
N PRO A 84 6.88 -7.94 17.40
CA PRO A 84 6.11 -7.20 18.39
C PRO A 84 6.04 -5.69 18.09
N ASP A 85 4.85 -5.09 18.31
CA ASP A 85 4.65 -3.63 18.24
C ASP A 85 3.98 -3.12 19.52
N LEU A 86 2.68 -2.83 19.54
CA LEU A 86 1.97 -2.47 20.78
C LEU A 86 1.82 -3.65 21.73
N ALA A 87 1.76 -4.88 21.22
CA ALA A 87 1.93 -6.08 22.00
C ALA A 87 3.42 -6.44 22.12
N GLU A 88 3.88 -6.81 23.29
CA GLU A 88 5.23 -7.33 23.53
C GLU A 88 5.35 -8.83 23.21
N SER A 89 4.21 -9.56 23.28
CA SER A 89 4.13 -10.98 22.96
C SER A 89 2.69 -11.41 22.67
N TRP A 90 2.54 -12.57 22.06
CA TRP A 90 1.24 -13.22 21.83
C TRP A 90 1.38 -14.74 21.86
N THR A 91 0.25 -15.40 22.04
CA THR A 91 0.09 -16.86 21.93
C THR A 91 -1.16 -17.18 21.13
N SER A 92 -1.18 -18.34 20.48
CA SER A 92 -2.38 -18.90 19.85
C SER A 92 -2.72 -20.27 20.41
N SER A 93 -4.01 -20.66 20.37
CA SER A 93 -4.41 -22.05 20.59
C SER A 93 -3.94 -22.93 19.43
N GLU A 94 -3.86 -24.25 19.66
CA GLU A 94 -3.42 -25.23 18.65
C GLU A 94 -4.31 -25.23 17.39
N ASP A 95 -5.60 -24.94 17.55
CA ASP A 95 -6.56 -24.84 16.45
C ASP A 95 -6.53 -23.46 15.74
N GLY A 96 -5.69 -22.53 16.20
CA GLY A 96 -5.57 -21.18 15.64
C GLY A 96 -6.79 -20.29 15.85
N LEU A 97 -7.74 -20.67 16.73
CA LEU A 97 -9.00 -19.93 16.96
C LEU A 97 -8.90 -18.88 18.05
N VAL A 98 -8.03 -19.06 19.05
CA VAL A 98 -7.90 -18.14 20.18
C VAL A 98 -6.51 -17.54 20.20
N TRP A 99 -6.45 -16.22 20.12
CA TRP A 99 -5.21 -15.44 20.16
C TRP A 99 -5.20 -14.53 21.39
N THR A 100 -4.11 -14.56 22.15
CA THR A 100 -3.94 -13.72 23.35
C THR A 100 -2.71 -12.85 23.20
N PHE A 101 -2.91 -11.54 23.32
CA PHE A 101 -1.86 -10.52 23.19
C PHE A 101 -1.58 -9.87 24.53
N LYS A 102 -0.29 -9.73 24.89
CA LYS A 102 0.19 -8.97 26.05
C LYS A 102 0.67 -7.62 25.56
N LEU A 103 0.01 -6.54 26.03
CA LEU A 103 0.34 -5.17 25.64
C LEU A 103 1.55 -4.65 26.40
N ARG A 104 2.31 -3.76 25.76
CA ARG A 104 3.36 -3.00 26.42
C ARG A 104 2.77 -2.09 27.48
N LYS A 105 3.53 -1.90 28.54
CA LYS A 105 3.24 -0.87 29.54
C LYS A 105 3.67 0.50 29.01
N ASP A 106 3.02 1.54 29.47
CA ASP A 106 3.43 2.94 29.27
C ASP A 106 3.47 3.43 27.82
N VAL A 107 2.78 2.75 26.87
CA VAL A 107 2.55 3.28 25.53
C VAL A 107 1.54 4.41 25.61
N ARG A 108 1.96 5.62 25.20
CA ARG A 108 1.12 6.82 25.26
C ARG A 108 0.51 7.13 23.92
N PHE A 109 -0.73 7.57 23.92
CA PHE A 109 -1.32 8.24 22.76
C PHE A 109 -0.79 9.65 22.61
N HIS A 110 -0.82 10.18 21.40
CA HIS A 110 -0.48 11.58 21.11
C HIS A 110 -1.37 12.54 21.91
N GLY A 111 -0.80 13.67 22.34
CA GLY A 111 -1.50 14.64 23.17
C GLY A 111 -1.87 14.08 24.55
N ASP A 112 -3.03 14.51 25.07
CA ASP A 112 -3.49 14.20 26.44
C ASP A 112 -4.56 13.09 26.48
N TYR A 113 -4.48 12.12 25.54
CA TYR A 113 -5.47 11.06 25.43
C TYR A 113 -5.14 9.81 26.26
N GLY A 114 -4.04 9.85 27.02
CA GLY A 114 -3.70 8.82 28.02
C GLY A 114 -2.80 7.73 27.48
N THR A 115 -2.79 6.61 28.21
CA THR A 115 -1.98 5.42 27.94
C THR A 115 -2.85 4.35 27.30
N LEU A 116 -2.27 3.58 26.38
CA LEU A 116 -2.92 2.44 25.72
C LEU A 116 -3.40 1.41 26.73
N THR A 117 -4.62 0.95 26.55
CA THR A 117 -5.23 -0.16 27.29
C THR A 117 -5.84 -1.21 26.36
N ALA A 118 -6.17 -2.36 26.90
CA ALA A 118 -6.88 -3.41 26.19
C ALA A 118 -8.24 -2.94 25.64
N ASP A 119 -8.91 -2.00 26.34
CA ASP A 119 -10.18 -1.41 25.87
C ASP A 119 -10.03 -0.61 24.58
N ASP A 120 -8.89 0.08 24.37
CA ASP A 120 -8.62 0.79 23.11
C ASP A 120 -8.43 -0.20 21.95
N VAL A 121 -7.79 -1.34 22.20
CA VAL A 121 -7.62 -2.41 21.22
C VAL A 121 -8.98 -3.04 20.86
N VAL A 122 -9.79 -3.38 21.87
CA VAL A 122 -11.14 -3.91 21.66
C VAL A 122 -11.98 -2.95 20.84
N PHE A 123 -11.99 -1.67 21.21
CA PHE A 123 -12.70 -0.61 20.49
C PHE A 123 -12.23 -0.49 19.02
N SER A 124 -10.92 -0.48 18.79
CA SER A 124 -10.33 -0.33 17.45
C SER A 124 -10.71 -1.48 16.52
N LEU A 125 -10.57 -2.73 17.00
CA LEU A 125 -10.86 -3.91 16.19
C LEU A 125 -12.37 -4.14 16.01
N GLN A 126 -13.21 -3.78 16.98
CA GLN A 126 -14.68 -3.74 16.80
C GLN A 126 -15.06 -2.72 15.73
N ARG A 127 -14.41 -1.57 15.73
CA ARG A 127 -14.59 -0.53 14.72
C ARG A 127 -14.14 -1.00 13.33
N ALA A 128 -13.02 -1.73 13.24
CA ALA A 128 -12.52 -2.32 12.00
C ALA A 128 -13.50 -3.37 11.42
N LYS A 129 -14.15 -4.15 12.27
CA LYS A 129 -15.15 -5.15 11.90
C LYS A 129 -16.47 -4.55 11.41
N ASN A 130 -16.84 -3.35 11.86
CA ASN A 130 -18.14 -2.75 11.57
C ASN A 130 -18.13 -2.06 10.19
N PRO A 131 -19.00 -2.46 9.23
CA PRO A 131 -19.08 -1.86 7.89
C PRO A 131 -19.45 -0.38 7.90
N ASP A 132 -20.16 0.10 8.93
CA ASP A 132 -20.51 1.52 9.05
C ASP A 132 -19.30 2.40 9.41
N THR A 133 -18.24 1.84 9.96
CA THR A 133 -17.05 2.55 10.43
C THR A 133 -15.77 2.17 9.72
N SER A 134 -15.78 1.12 8.90
CA SER A 134 -14.57 0.59 8.26
C SER A 134 -14.78 0.29 6.77
N SER A 135 -13.75 0.59 5.97
CA SER A 135 -13.64 0.16 4.58
C SER A 135 -13.12 -1.29 4.46
N TYR A 136 -12.74 -1.90 5.57
CA TYR A 136 -12.07 -3.21 5.65
C TYR A 136 -12.86 -4.26 6.44
N SER A 137 -14.14 -4.02 6.72
CA SER A 137 -14.94 -4.87 7.60
C SER A 137 -15.00 -6.33 7.17
N SER A 138 -14.92 -6.60 5.86
CA SER A 138 -14.87 -7.96 5.32
C SER A 138 -13.65 -8.76 5.77
N ASP A 139 -12.50 -8.10 5.95
CA ASP A 139 -11.25 -8.75 6.38
C ASP A 139 -11.35 -9.26 7.82
N TYR A 140 -12.22 -8.64 8.62
CA TYR A 140 -12.47 -8.96 10.03
C TYR A 140 -13.71 -9.84 10.27
N ALA A 141 -14.31 -10.39 9.21
CA ALA A 141 -15.54 -11.20 9.32
C ALA A 141 -15.39 -12.44 10.23
N ALA A 142 -14.18 -13.03 10.28
CA ALA A 142 -13.87 -14.17 11.13
C ALA A 142 -13.70 -13.83 12.61
N PHE A 143 -13.62 -12.55 13.01
CA PHE A 143 -13.49 -12.17 14.42
C PHE A 143 -14.83 -12.41 15.14
N ASN A 144 -14.90 -13.44 15.98
CA ASN A 144 -16.09 -13.79 16.75
C ASN A 144 -16.22 -12.90 17.98
N SER A 145 -15.21 -12.92 18.89
CA SER A 145 -15.15 -12.02 20.04
C SER A 145 -13.78 -11.34 20.14
N ILE A 146 -13.76 -10.15 20.75
CA ILE A 146 -12.58 -9.37 21.07
C ILE A 146 -12.78 -8.86 22.50
N GLU A 147 -11.93 -9.29 23.44
CA GLU A 147 -12.15 -9.11 24.86
C GLU A 147 -10.93 -8.54 25.56
N ALA A 148 -11.12 -7.55 26.41
CA ALA A 148 -10.12 -7.12 27.38
C ALA A 148 -10.18 -8.09 28.58
N VAL A 149 -9.16 -8.94 28.71
CA VAL A 149 -9.07 -9.91 29.84
C VAL A 149 -8.63 -9.18 31.10
N ASP A 150 -7.69 -8.25 30.95
CA ASP A 150 -7.23 -7.31 31.93
C ASP A 150 -6.75 -6.03 31.21
N PRO A 151 -6.34 -4.95 31.89
CA PRO A 151 -5.95 -3.69 31.23
C PRO A 151 -4.83 -3.80 30.18
N LEU A 152 -4.03 -4.87 30.22
CA LEU A 152 -2.90 -5.10 29.31
C LEU A 152 -2.96 -6.44 28.57
N THR A 153 -4.10 -7.13 28.60
CA THR A 153 -4.28 -8.42 27.92
C THR A 153 -5.55 -8.42 27.06
N VAL A 154 -5.36 -8.66 25.78
CA VAL A 154 -6.46 -8.79 24.81
C VAL A 154 -6.56 -10.24 24.35
N ARG A 155 -7.79 -10.78 24.33
CA ARG A 155 -8.12 -12.06 23.72
C ARG A 155 -8.98 -11.84 22.50
N ILE A 156 -8.60 -12.48 21.38
CA ILE A 156 -9.36 -12.49 20.14
C ILE A 156 -9.75 -13.93 19.85
N THR A 157 -11.05 -14.19 19.70
CA THR A 157 -11.56 -15.51 19.31
C THR A 157 -12.09 -15.42 17.89
N LEU A 158 -11.69 -16.35 17.04
CA LEU A 158 -12.11 -16.45 15.65
C LEU A 158 -13.19 -17.51 15.47
N SER A 159 -14.08 -17.32 14.51
CA SER A 159 -15.08 -18.30 14.09
C SER A 159 -14.50 -19.43 13.24
N GLN A 160 -13.34 -19.17 12.62
CA GLN A 160 -12.54 -20.10 11.83
C GLN A 160 -11.08 -19.65 11.83
N PRO A 161 -10.10 -20.54 11.63
CA PRO A 161 -8.71 -20.14 11.49
C PRO A 161 -8.51 -19.18 10.31
N VAL A 162 -7.66 -18.19 10.48
CA VAL A 162 -7.34 -17.19 9.44
C VAL A 162 -5.85 -17.27 9.12
N ALA A 163 -5.54 -17.68 7.90
CA ALA A 163 -4.17 -17.65 7.42
C ALA A 163 -3.64 -16.21 7.41
N GLY A 164 -2.48 -15.99 8.03
CA GLY A 164 -1.93 -14.64 8.14
C GLY A 164 -2.68 -13.72 9.09
N PHE A 165 -3.38 -14.26 10.10
CA PHE A 165 -4.13 -13.51 11.10
C PHE A 165 -3.34 -12.33 11.70
N LEU A 166 -2.04 -12.48 11.96
CA LEU A 166 -1.21 -11.41 12.49
C LEU A 166 -1.20 -10.16 11.59
N GLY A 167 -1.39 -10.32 10.29
CA GLY A 167 -1.52 -9.18 9.37
C GLY A 167 -2.76 -8.34 9.59
N LEU A 168 -3.83 -8.91 10.12
CA LEU A 168 -5.07 -8.20 10.43
C LEU A 168 -4.95 -7.33 11.70
N VAL A 169 -3.94 -7.58 12.51
CA VAL A 169 -3.66 -6.83 13.75
C VAL A 169 -2.32 -6.08 13.68
N ALA A 170 -1.70 -6.04 12.49
CA ALA A 170 -0.52 -5.22 12.19
C ALA A 170 -0.93 -3.75 11.93
N ASN A 171 0.06 -2.85 11.85
CA ASN A 171 -0.13 -1.44 11.47
C ASN A 171 -0.48 -1.29 9.97
N TYR A 172 -1.48 -2.01 9.54
CA TYR A 172 -1.99 -2.08 8.18
C TYR A 172 -3.51 -2.13 8.20
N HIS A 173 -4.17 -1.36 7.33
CA HIS A 173 -5.63 -1.27 7.27
C HIS A 173 -6.29 -1.04 8.65
N GLY A 174 -7.32 -1.81 8.98
CA GLY A 174 -8.05 -1.72 10.24
C GLY A 174 -7.31 -2.27 11.48
N GLY A 175 -6.10 -2.83 11.31
CA GLY A 175 -5.27 -3.31 12.43
C GLY A 175 -4.59 -2.19 13.23
N ASN A 176 -4.66 -0.94 12.75
CA ASN A 176 -4.17 0.23 13.46
C ASN A 176 -5.01 0.53 14.71
N ILE A 177 -4.35 0.73 15.85
CA ILE A 177 -5.03 0.99 17.13
C ILE A 177 -5.21 2.48 17.35
N VAL A 178 -6.44 2.88 17.67
CA VAL A 178 -6.85 4.27 17.94
C VAL A 178 -7.23 4.46 19.41
N SER A 179 -7.08 5.66 19.95
CA SER A 179 -7.61 5.99 21.27
C SER A 179 -9.13 6.09 21.22
N ARG A 180 -9.82 5.25 21.99
CA ARG A 180 -11.27 5.32 22.17
C ARG A 180 -11.70 6.72 22.61
N LYS A 181 -11.03 7.26 23.63
CA LYS A 181 -11.28 8.60 24.16
C LYS A 181 -11.15 9.68 23.08
N ALA A 182 -10.15 9.57 22.20
CA ALA A 182 -9.96 10.54 21.12
C ALA A 182 -11.07 10.46 20.06
N VAL A 183 -11.43 9.23 19.63
CA VAL A 183 -12.50 9.03 18.64
C VAL A 183 -13.84 9.54 19.18
N GLU A 184 -14.17 9.24 20.44
CA GLU A 184 -15.42 9.71 21.09
C GLU A 184 -15.42 11.23 21.26
N ALA A 185 -14.30 11.84 21.67
CA ALA A 185 -14.21 13.29 21.87
C ALA A 185 -14.23 14.10 20.57
N LEU A 186 -13.57 13.61 19.53
CA LEU A 186 -13.45 14.31 18.25
C LEU A 186 -14.60 13.99 17.28
N GLY A 187 -15.26 12.85 17.43
CA GLY A 187 -16.34 12.42 16.55
C GLY A 187 -15.92 12.49 15.07
N ALA A 188 -16.73 13.16 14.24
CA ALA A 188 -16.46 13.33 12.81
C ALA A 188 -15.15 14.09 12.49
N LYS A 189 -14.58 14.81 13.44
CA LYS A 189 -13.31 15.54 13.26
C LYS A 189 -12.10 14.60 13.36
N PHE A 190 -12.24 13.39 13.90
CA PHE A 190 -11.15 12.43 14.05
C PHE A 190 -10.45 12.13 12.71
N LYS A 191 -11.22 12.01 11.63
CA LYS A 191 -10.69 11.75 10.27
C LYS A 191 -9.68 12.80 9.76
N ALA A 192 -9.71 14.02 10.32
CA ALA A 192 -8.80 15.11 9.97
C ALA A 192 -7.86 15.49 11.12
N ASN A 193 -8.02 14.89 12.30
CA ASN A 193 -7.19 15.10 13.48
C ASN A 193 -6.87 13.75 14.13
N PRO A 194 -6.06 12.92 13.48
CA PRO A 194 -5.77 11.58 13.94
C PRO A 194 -4.95 11.61 15.23
N ILE A 195 -5.32 10.74 16.18
CA ILE A 195 -4.60 10.52 17.43
C ILE A 195 -4.18 9.05 17.49
N GLY A 196 -2.90 8.80 17.32
CA GLY A 196 -2.30 7.48 17.35
C GLY A 196 -1.24 7.34 18.43
N THR A 197 -0.42 6.32 18.29
CA THR A 197 0.73 6.00 19.17
C THR A 197 2.05 6.02 18.40
N GLY A 198 2.02 6.33 17.10
CA GLY A 198 3.15 6.25 16.18
C GLY A 198 4.27 7.27 16.45
N PRO A 199 5.37 7.19 15.69
CA PRO A 199 6.53 8.06 15.87
C PRO A 199 6.25 9.53 15.55
N PHE A 200 5.22 9.81 14.74
CA PHE A 200 4.84 11.19 14.40
C PHE A 200 3.38 11.44 14.73
N MET A 201 3.11 12.62 15.28
CA MET A 201 1.76 13.09 15.61
C MET A 201 1.30 14.15 14.63
N PHE A 202 0.00 14.18 14.34
CA PHE A 202 -0.61 15.20 13.51
C PHE A 202 -0.46 16.58 14.17
N ASP A 203 -0.03 17.59 13.41
CA ASP A 203 0.04 18.98 13.84
C ASP A 203 -1.09 19.80 13.22
N LYS A 204 -1.13 19.86 11.89
CA LYS A 204 -2.14 20.61 11.13
C LYS A 204 -2.21 20.14 9.68
N ALA A 205 -3.27 20.54 9.00
CA ALA A 205 -3.39 20.44 7.55
C ALA A 205 -3.79 21.78 6.95
N VAL A 206 -3.26 22.06 5.76
CA VAL A 206 -3.70 23.15 4.88
C VAL A 206 -4.42 22.47 3.71
N THR A 207 -5.73 22.67 3.62
CA THR A 207 -6.60 22.01 2.65
C THR A 207 -6.03 22.12 1.24
N GLN A 208 -5.95 20.98 0.53
CA GLN A 208 -5.44 20.87 -0.84
C GLN A 208 -3.99 21.34 -1.04
N GLN A 209 -3.21 21.50 0.03
CA GLN A 209 -1.82 21.95 -0.05
C GLN A 209 -0.89 21.01 0.69
N SER A 210 -1.07 20.82 2.01
CA SER A 210 -0.11 20.08 2.81
C SER A 210 -0.64 19.55 4.12
N VAL A 211 -0.02 18.48 4.60
CA VAL A 211 -0.20 17.92 5.95
C VAL A 211 1.12 18.04 6.71
N TYR A 212 1.05 18.43 7.97
CA TYR A 212 2.20 18.59 8.85
C TYR A 212 2.12 17.63 10.02
N LEU A 213 3.19 16.91 10.25
CA LEU A 213 3.37 16.02 11.38
C LEU A 213 4.58 16.48 12.19
N LYS A 214 4.54 16.27 13.51
CA LYS A 214 5.64 16.52 14.44
C LYS A 214 6.14 15.22 15.04
N ALA A 215 7.43 15.14 15.31
CA ALA A 215 7.98 14.04 16.08
C ALA A 215 7.27 13.90 17.42
N PHE A 216 7.02 12.66 17.82
CA PHE A 216 6.48 12.34 19.14
C PHE A 216 7.64 11.95 20.09
N PRO A 217 8.11 12.86 20.96
CA PRO A 217 9.25 12.56 21.84
C PRO A 217 9.00 11.40 22.80
N GLY A 218 7.71 11.14 23.11
CA GLY A 218 7.28 10.04 23.98
C GLY A 218 7.07 8.71 23.27
N TYR A 219 7.57 8.55 22.04
CA TYR A 219 7.39 7.30 21.29
C TYR A 219 8.11 6.14 22.02
N PHE A 220 7.42 5.03 22.20
CA PHE A 220 7.89 3.92 23.04
C PHE A 220 9.10 3.17 22.48
N ARG A 221 9.44 3.35 21.18
CA ARG A 221 10.67 2.80 20.57
C ARG A 221 11.83 3.80 20.55
N GLY A 222 11.65 4.97 21.13
CA GLY A 222 12.62 6.07 21.15
C GLY A 222 12.17 7.26 20.32
N ALA A 223 12.62 8.45 20.70
CA ALA A 223 12.27 9.68 20.02
C ALA A 223 12.74 9.67 18.56
N PRO A 224 11.89 10.08 17.58
CA PRO A 224 12.30 10.22 16.20
C PRO A 224 13.47 11.18 16.03
N LYS A 225 14.38 10.87 15.11
CA LYS A 225 15.56 11.71 14.79
C LYS A 225 15.21 12.87 13.84
N ILE A 226 14.06 12.82 13.17
CA ILE A 226 13.47 13.90 12.38
C ILE A 226 12.49 14.66 13.28
N GLY A 227 12.49 16.00 13.24
CA GLY A 227 11.65 16.85 14.07
C GLY A 227 10.22 16.98 13.57
N ASP A 228 10.07 17.04 12.26
CA ASP A 228 8.77 17.20 11.60
C ASP A 228 8.78 16.61 10.18
N ILE A 229 7.57 16.36 9.67
CA ILE A 229 7.33 15.94 8.29
C ILE A 229 6.31 16.90 7.68
N ARG A 230 6.66 17.50 6.53
CA ARG A 230 5.71 18.22 5.66
C ARG A 230 5.39 17.35 4.45
N VAL A 231 4.13 17.02 4.26
CA VAL A 231 3.63 16.29 3.10
C VAL A 231 2.92 17.26 2.18
N ASP A 232 3.50 17.57 1.04
CA ASP A 232 2.95 18.46 0.03
C ASP A 232 2.11 17.68 -0.99
N LEU A 233 0.88 18.13 -1.24
CA LEU A 233 -0.07 17.53 -2.16
C LEU A 233 0.16 18.11 -3.56
N ILE A 234 0.86 17.39 -4.42
CA ILE A 234 1.26 17.85 -5.76
C ILE A 234 0.82 16.82 -6.80
N PRO A 235 -0.40 16.95 -7.37
CA PRO A 235 -0.92 15.99 -8.36
C PRO A 235 -0.10 15.92 -9.64
N SER A 236 0.46 17.06 -10.07
CA SER A 236 1.29 17.13 -11.29
C SER A 236 2.64 16.45 -11.09
N ASP A 237 2.91 15.41 -11.87
CA ASP A 237 4.19 14.71 -11.86
C ASP A 237 5.35 15.66 -12.17
N SER A 238 5.23 16.52 -13.19
CA SER A 238 6.28 17.47 -13.59
C SER A 238 6.60 18.49 -12.49
N SER A 239 5.56 18.98 -11.79
CA SER A 239 5.75 19.92 -10.67
C SER A 239 6.45 19.24 -9.50
N ARG A 240 6.08 17.99 -9.20
CA ARG A 240 6.69 17.19 -8.15
C ARG A 240 8.16 16.86 -8.43
N GLU A 241 8.47 16.49 -9.68
CA GLU A 241 9.84 16.28 -10.16
C GLU A 241 10.68 17.55 -10.04
N LEU A 242 10.14 18.70 -10.47
CA LEU A 242 10.84 19.98 -10.39
C LEU A 242 11.15 20.35 -8.94
N ALA A 243 10.17 20.25 -8.04
CA ALA A 243 10.33 20.54 -6.62
C ALA A 243 11.37 19.61 -5.94
N PHE A 244 11.44 18.34 -6.35
CA PHE A 244 12.49 17.43 -5.88
C PHE A 244 13.88 17.85 -6.40
N ARG A 245 14.00 18.11 -7.69
CA ARG A 245 15.26 18.46 -8.32
C ARG A 245 15.80 19.83 -7.88
N SER A 246 14.92 20.76 -7.51
CA SER A 246 15.31 22.06 -6.92
C SER A 246 15.71 21.95 -5.45
N GLY A 247 15.50 20.77 -4.81
CA GLY A 247 15.77 20.57 -3.39
C GLY A 247 14.68 21.12 -2.46
N GLU A 248 13.49 21.41 -2.99
CA GLU A 248 12.31 21.77 -2.18
C GLU A 248 11.68 20.55 -1.50
N LEU A 249 11.83 19.36 -2.10
CA LEU A 249 11.37 18.08 -1.57
C LEU A 249 12.55 17.12 -1.38
N ASP A 250 12.41 16.25 -0.38
CA ASP A 250 13.42 15.25 -0.01
C ASP A 250 13.00 13.83 -0.42
N LEU A 251 11.69 13.59 -0.57
CA LEU A 251 11.10 12.31 -0.92
C LEU A 251 9.86 12.54 -1.79
N ILE A 252 9.74 11.82 -2.90
CA ILE A 252 8.55 11.88 -3.77
C ILE A 252 8.13 10.48 -4.21
N ASN A 253 6.83 10.26 -4.40
CA ASN A 253 6.39 9.11 -5.18
C ASN A 253 6.64 9.35 -6.68
N GLY A 254 7.20 8.34 -7.35
CA GLY A 254 7.59 8.39 -8.75
C GLY A 254 6.57 7.76 -9.69
N LYS A 255 6.85 7.85 -10.99
CA LYS A 255 6.10 7.11 -12.01
C LYS A 255 6.59 5.68 -12.07
N ARG A 256 5.68 4.76 -12.19
CA ARG A 256 5.96 3.33 -12.36
C ARG A 256 6.18 2.97 -13.84
N GLU A 257 7.13 3.69 -14.46
CA GLU A 257 7.52 3.61 -15.87
C GLU A 257 9.05 3.52 -15.97
N GLN A 258 9.57 2.54 -16.69
CA GLN A 258 11.01 2.33 -16.81
C GLN A 258 11.77 3.57 -17.28
N ARG A 259 11.28 4.21 -18.33
CA ARG A 259 11.88 5.43 -18.88
C ARG A 259 12.01 6.54 -17.83
N TRP A 260 10.99 6.70 -17.00
CA TRP A 260 11.01 7.69 -15.93
C TRP A 260 12.01 7.31 -14.83
N VAL A 261 12.06 6.03 -14.47
CA VAL A 261 13.04 5.50 -13.49
C VAL A 261 14.46 5.73 -13.97
N ASP A 262 14.76 5.48 -15.25
CA ASP A 262 16.08 5.68 -15.82
C ASP A 262 16.47 7.17 -15.82
N GLN A 263 15.52 8.06 -16.10
CA GLN A 263 15.72 9.52 -15.97
C GLN A 263 15.97 9.93 -14.52
N ALA A 264 15.17 9.42 -13.57
CA ALA A 264 15.29 9.76 -12.15
C ALA A 264 16.62 9.26 -11.55
N LYS A 265 17.13 8.10 -11.96
CA LYS A 265 18.46 7.60 -11.57
C LYS A 265 19.60 8.51 -12.01
N ALA A 266 19.41 9.28 -13.07
CA ALA A 266 20.40 10.23 -13.59
C ALA A 266 20.37 11.60 -12.89
N TRP A 267 19.43 11.88 -12.01
CA TRP A 267 19.41 13.15 -11.26
C TRP A 267 20.54 13.18 -10.22
N GLU A 268 21.17 14.31 -10.04
CA GLU A 268 22.42 14.45 -9.27
C GLU A 268 22.29 14.00 -7.80
N ASN A 269 21.17 14.31 -7.16
CA ASN A 269 20.95 14.06 -5.73
C ASN A 269 19.81 13.06 -5.48
N SER A 270 19.69 12.02 -6.31
CA SER A 270 18.59 11.05 -6.20
C SER A 270 19.07 9.64 -5.90
N THR A 271 18.24 8.91 -5.19
CA THR A 271 18.20 7.45 -5.10
C THR A 271 16.78 7.03 -5.47
N VAL A 272 16.66 6.04 -6.35
CA VAL A 272 15.36 5.50 -6.78
C VAL A 272 15.11 4.19 -6.04
N ASP A 273 14.00 4.14 -5.31
CA ASP A 273 13.51 2.96 -4.61
C ASP A 273 12.47 2.25 -5.46
N ILE A 274 12.66 0.94 -5.69
CA ILE A 274 11.68 0.07 -6.34
C ILE A 274 11.47 -1.12 -5.43
N PHE A 275 10.26 -1.29 -4.90
CA PHE A 275 10.01 -2.26 -3.85
C PHE A 275 8.61 -2.90 -3.95
N SER A 276 8.45 -4.03 -3.25
CA SER A 276 7.19 -4.80 -3.17
C SER A 276 6.33 -4.42 -1.95
N PRO A 277 5.03 -4.84 -1.90
CA PRO A 277 4.33 -5.54 -2.97
C PRO A 277 3.98 -4.61 -4.13
N GLY A 278 4.07 -5.16 -5.34
CA GLY A 278 3.52 -4.52 -6.51
C GLY A 278 1.99 -4.70 -6.59
N GLU A 279 1.34 -3.91 -7.42
CA GLU A 279 -0.04 -4.20 -7.82
C GLU A 279 -0.03 -5.32 -8.86
N TYR A 280 -0.56 -6.48 -8.50
CA TYR A 280 -0.61 -7.62 -9.42
C TYR A 280 -1.67 -7.41 -10.49
N ARG A 281 -1.24 -7.36 -11.74
CA ARG A 281 -2.08 -7.10 -12.91
C ARG A 281 -2.51 -8.41 -13.55
N THR A 282 -3.82 -8.56 -13.72
CA THR A 282 -4.44 -9.75 -14.29
C THR A 282 -5.53 -9.32 -15.27
N VAL A 283 -5.66 -10.04 -16.38
CA VAL A 283 -6.84 -10.00 -17.25
C VAL A 283 -7.78 -11.10 -16.76
N PHE A 284 -8.84 -10.74 -16.06
CA PHE A 284 -9.90 -11.67 -15.65
C PHE A 284 -10.85 -11.91 -16.82
N ILE A 285 -11.26 -13.15 -17.03
CA ILE A 285 -12.15 -13.55 -18.13
C ILE A 285 -13.50 -13.93 -17.54
N ASN A 286 -14.54 -13.19 -17.90
CA ASN A 286 -15.88 -13.34 -17.32
C ASN A 286 -16.58 -14.61 -17.82
N MET A 287 -16.52 -15.68 -17.05
CA MET A 287 -17.09 -16.99 -17.40
C MET A 287 -18.63 -17.01 -17.42
N ALA A 288 -19.28 -16.00 -16.85
CA ALA A 288 -20.74 -15.87 -16.88
C ALA A 288 -21.27 -15.32 -18.22
N HIS A 289 -20.41 -14.69 -19.03
CA HIS A 289 -20.75 -14.17 -20.34
C HIS A 289 -20.46 -15.17 -21.46
N LYS A 290 -21.41 -15.41 -22.38
CA LYS A 290 -21.15 -16.22 -23.58
C LYS A 290 -20.36 -15.41 -24.60
N PRO A 291 -19.40 -16.05 -25.30
CA PRO A 291 -19.06 -17.48 -25.27
C PRO A 291 -17.93 -17.84 -24.29
N LEU A 292 -17.63 -16.99 -23.33
CA LEU A 292 -16.55 -17.18 -22.36
C LEU A 292 -16.84 -18.29 -21.31
N ASP A 293 -18.04 -18.88 -21.31
CA ASP A 293 -18.40 -20.10 -20.60
C ASP A 293 -17.66 -21.33 -21.18
N ASN A 294 -17.19 -21.27 -22.43
CA ASN A 294 -16.40 -22.32 -23.07
C ASN A 294 -14.90 -22.17 -22.73
N VAL A 295 -14.32 -23.19 -22.09
CA VAL A 295 -12.90 -23.17 -21.68
C VAL A 295 -11.95 -23.03 -22.88
N LYS A 296 -12.24 -23.61 -24.06
CA LYS A 296 -11.40 -23.46 -25.26
C LYS A 296 -11.30 -22.00 -25.73
N VAL A 297 -12.37 -21.23 -25.57
CA VAL A 297 -12.36 -19.78 -25.88
C VAL A 297 -11.46 -19.04 -24.91
N ARG A 298 -11.51 -19.39 -23.62
CA ARG A 298 -10.65 -18.78 -22.61
C ARG A 298 -9.17 -19.17 -22.79
N GLU A 299 -8.90 -20.44 -23.15
CA GLU A 299 -7.54 -20.89 -23.52
C GLU A 299 -7.00 -20.14 -24.73
N ALA A 300 -7.84 -19.90 -25.74
CA ALA A 300 -7.47 -19.10 -26.90
C ALA A 300 -7.08 -17.67 -26.50
N ILE A 301 -7.85 -17.02 -25.63
CA ILE A 301 -7.51 -15.69 -25.10
C ILE A 301 -6.17 -15.72 -24.35
N ALA A 302 -5.95 -16.72 -23.48
CA ALA A 302 -4.70 -16.83 -22.73
C ALA A 302 -3.48 -17.05 -23.63
N GLN A 303 -3.60 -17.88 -24.68
CA GLN A 303 -2.52 -18.13 -25.63
C GLN A 303 -2.27 -16.97 -26.60
N ALA A 304 -3.22 -16.05 -26.76
CA ALA A 304 -3.06 -14.86 -27.59
C ALA A 304 -2.29 -13.73 -26.88
N ILE A 305 -2.11 -13.79 -25.56
CA ILE A 305 -1.48 -12.70 -24.78
C ILE A 305 0.01 -13.00 -24.56
N ASN A 306 0.87 -12.12 -25.10
CA ASN A 306 2.32 -12.16 -24.93
C ASN A 306 2.72 -11.30 -23.71
N VAL A 307 2.82 -11.93 -22.54
CA VAL A 307 3.19 -11.26 -21.29
C VAL A 307 4.59 -10.65 -21.35
N ASP A 308 5.55 -11.32 -22.02
CA ASP A 308 6.93 -10.80 -22.13
C ASP A 308 6.99 -9.51 -22.93
N GLN A 309 6.22 -9.39 -24.00
CA GLN A 309 6.10 -8.14 -24.76
C GLN A 309 5.45 -7.02 -23.93
N ILE A 310 4.44 -7.35 -23.13
CA ILE A 310 3.81 -6.38 -22.22
C ILE A 310 4.83 -5.88 -21.20
N ILE A 311 5.66 -6.77 -20.63
CA ILE A 311 6.71 -6.38 -19.68
C ILE A 311 7.78 -5.51 -20.36
N GLN A 312 8.16 -5.81 -21.59
CA GLN A 312 9.07 -4.95 -22.36
C GLN A 312 8.48 -3.55 -22.58
N PHE A 313 7.19 -3.47 -22.83
CA PHE A 313 6.47 -2.20 -23.00
C PHE A 313 6.42 -1.38 -21.68
N VAL A 314 6.05 -2.03 -20.57
CA VAL A 314 5.97 -1.39 -19.24
C VAL A 314 7.37 -1.09 -18.68
N GLY A 315 8.32 -2.00 -18.88
CA GLY A 315 9.69 -1.95 -18.41
C GLY A 315 10.00 -2.99 -17.33
N ALA A 316 11.00 -3.81 -17.61
CA ALA A 316 11.40 -4.92 -16.74
C ALA A 316 11.94 -4.48 -15.35
N GLY A 317 12.33 -3.22 -15.19
CA GLY A 317 12.78 -2.70 -13.90
C GLY A 317 11.64 -2.29 -12.96
N VAL A 318 10.39 -2.19 -13.46
CA VAL A 318 9.21 -1.81 -12.67
C VAL A 318 8.08 -2.85 -12.74
N ALA A 319 8.20 -3.83 -13.64
CA ALA A 319 7.23 -4.90 -13.83
C ALA A 319 7.89 -6.26 -13.59
N LEU A 320 7.47 -6.97 -12.56
CA LEU A 320 7.91 -8.34 -12.27
C LEU A 320 6.91 -9.32 -12.87
N LYS A 321 7.36 -10.18 -13.82
CA LYS A 321 6.49 -11.15 -14.50
C LYS A 321 5.73 -12.02 -13.51
N GLY A 322 4.42 -12.13 -13.68
CA GLY A 322 3.59 -13.05 -12.92
C GLY A 322 3.81 -14.49 -13.40
N CYS A 323 3.91 -15.43 -12.47
CA CYS A 323 4.04 -16.85 -12.77
C CYS A 323 2.83 -17.67 -12.31
N SER A 324 1.94 -17.09 -11.49
CA SER A 324 0.79 -17.76 -10.89
C SER A 324 -0.43 -16.85 -10.87
N VAL A 325 -1.58 -17.39 -10.53
CA VAL A 325 -2.79 -16.59 -10.22
C VAL A 325 -2.67 -15.86 -8.88
N VAL A 326 -1.68 -16.20 -8.07
CA VAL A 326 -1.27 -15.51 -6.83
C VAL A 326 -0.06 -14.61 -7.13
N PRO A 327 0.01 -13.39 -6.57
CA PRO A 327 1.14 -12.49 -6.81
C PRO A 327 2.49 -13.07 -6.38
N ASN A 328 3.54 -12.62 -7.05
CA ASN A 328 4.91 -13.00 -6.74
C ASN A 328 5.29 -12.72 -5.28
N ASN A 329 6.04 -13.63 -4.68
CA ASN A 329 6.54 -13.58 -3.31
C ASN A 329 5.45 -13.61 -2.22
N TYR A 330 4.22 -14.01 -2.56
CA TYR A 330 3.19 -14.28 -1.56
C TYR A 330 3.37 -15.68 -1.00
N LEU A 331 3.20 -15.83 0.31
CA LEU A 331 3.20 -17.15 0.94
C LEU A 331 2.12 -18.04 0.28
N GLY A 332 2.54 -19.16 -0.28
CA GLY A 332 1.66 -20.10 -1.00
C GLY A 332 1.54 -19.82 -2.50
N GLU A 333 2.34 -18.94 -3.09
CA GLU A 333 2.50 -18.82 -4.54
C GLU A 333 2.99 -20.16 -5.13
N ASP A 334 2.41 -20.57 -6.25
CA ASP A 334 2.81 -21.78 -6.96
C ASP A 334 2.97 -21.50 -8.46
N CYS A 335 4.22 -21.47 -8.92
CA CYS A 335 4.61 -21.18 -10.30
C CYS A 335 4.70 -22.43 -11.21
N SER A 336 4.08 -23.54 -10.82
CA SER A 336 4.16 -24.80 -11.58
C SER A 336 3.44 -24.74 -12.93
N TRP A 337 2.54 -23.79 -13.14
CA TRP A 337 1.72 -23.69 -14.36
C TRP A 337 1.78 -22.29 -14.96
N THR A 338 2.02 -22.21 -16.28
CA THR A 338 2.03 -20.95 -17.02
C THR A 338 1.35 -21.11 -18.38
N TYR A 339 0.69 -20.07 -18.87
CA TYR A 339 0.17 -20.04 -20.24
C TYR A 339 1.32 -19.78 -21.21
N LYS A 340 1.34 -20.51 -22.31
CA LYS A 340 2.30 -20.32 -23.39
C LYS A 340 1.68 -19.39 -24.43
N TYR A 341 2.41 -18.37 -24.83
CA TYR A 341 2.01 -17.54 -25.98
C TYR A 341 2.13 -18.34 -27.27
N ASP A 342 1.01 -18.51 -27.97
CA ASP A 342 0.91 -19.21 -29.25
C ASP A 342 -0.35 -18.73 -30.01
N PRO A 343 -0.26 -17.64 -30.80
CA PRO A 343 -1.43 -17.08 -31.48
C PRO A 343 -2.00 -18.01 -32.55
N GLU A 344 -1.20 -18.92 -33.14
CA GLU A 344 -1.70 -19.90 -34.10
C GLU A 344 -2.51 -21.01 -33.41
N ALA A 345 -2.05 -21.50 -32.25
CA ALA A 345 -2.84 -22.39 -31.42
C ALA A 345 -4.13 -21.73 -30.92
N SER A 346 -4.07 -20.44 -30.58
CA SER A 346 -5.26 -19.63 -30.25
C SER A 346 -6.31 -19.65 -31.38
N LYS A 347 -5.91 -19.35 -32.61
CA LYS A 347 -6.81 -19.41 -33.79
C LYS A 347 -7.45 -20.79 -33.97
N LYS A 348 -6.66 -21.85 -33.76
CA LYS A 348 -7.15 -23.23 -33.87
C LYS A 348 -8.21 -23.52 -32.79
N LEU A 349 -7.96 -23.14 -31.55
CA LEU A 349 -8.93 -23.28 -30.45
C LEU A 349 -10.23 -22.52 -30.72
N LEU A 350 -10.15 -21.29 -31.26
CA LEU A 350 -11.32 -20.52 -31.66
C LEU A 350 -12.11 -21.21 -32.77
N ALA A 351 -11.44 -21.75 -33.78
CA ALA A 351 -12.10 -22.49 -34.85
C ALA A 351 -12.81 -23.74 -34.32
N GLU A 352 -12.16 -24.52 -33.43
CA GLU A 352 -12.74 -25.67 -32.75
C GLU A 352 -13.94 -25.31 -31.85
N ALA A 353 -13.94 -24.10 -31.29
CA ALA A 353 -15.04 -23.57 -30.51
C ALA A 353 -16.18 -22.97 -31.36
N GLY A 354 -16.05 -22.94 -32.71
CA GLY A 354 -17.04 -22.42 -33.63
C GLY A 354 -16.84 -20.96 -34.09
N PHE A 355 -15.70 -20.36 -33.78
CA PHE A 355 -15.36 -18.96 -34.07
C PHE A 355 -14.25 -18.81 -35.11
N LYS A 356 -14.30 -19.62 -36.18
CA LYS A 356 -13.30 -19.59 -37.28
C LYS A 356 -13.20 -18.23 -38.00
N ASP A 357 -14.28 -17.44 -37.99
CA ASP A 357 -14.36 -16.13 -38.64
C ASP A 357 -14.07 -14.97 -37.68
N GLY A 358 -13.63 -15.29 -36.45
CA GLY A 358 -13.26 -14.33 -35.40
C GLY A 358 -14.25 -14.27 -34.24
N LEU A 359 -13.81 -13.66 -33.16
CA LEU A 359 -14.55 -13.47 -31.91
C LEU A 359 -14.60 -11.99 -31.54
N ASN A 360 -15.77 -11.45 -31.18
CA ASN A 360 -15.91 -10.11 -30.63
C ASN A 360 -16.09 -10.16 -29.13
N LEU A 361 -15.28 -9.37 -28.42
CA LEU A 361 -15.34 -9.18 -26.96
C LEU A 361 -15.39 -7.71 -26.61
N SER A 362 -15.88 -7.38 -25.43
CA SER A 362 -15.98 -6.03 -24.90
C SER A 362 -15.20 -5.87 -23.59
N ALA A 363 -14.65 -4.68 -23.38
CA ALA A 363 -14.02 -4.31 -22.11
C ALA A 363 -14.31 -2.86 -21.75
N VAL A 364 -14.59 -2.59 -20.49
CA VAL A 364 -14.49 -1.25 -19.92
C VAL A 364 -13.06 -1.04 -19.46
N VAL A 365 -12.43 0.07 -19.85
CA VAL A 365 -11.02 0.36 -19.60
C VAL A 365 -10.89 1.75 -18.98
N SER A 366 -10.06 1.86 -17.95
CA SER A 366 -9.73 3.16 -17.36
C SER A 366 -8.80 3.95 -18.27
N SER A 367 -9.07 5.26 -18.43
CA SER A 367 -8.24 6.19 -19.19
C SER A 367 -6.90 6.55 -18.52
N ASN A 368 -6.58 5.96 -17.35
CA ASN A 368 -5.32 6.24 -16.68
C ASN A 368 -4.11 5.64 -17.43
N SER A 369 -2.95 6.29 -17.29
CA SER A 369 -1.71 5.92 -17.98
C SER A 369 -1.18 4.51 -17.62
N ALA A 370 -1.59 3.96 -16.48
CA ALA A 370 -1.17 2.63 -16.02
C ALA A 370 -2.10 1.50 -16.51
N GLN A 371 -3.17 1.80 -17.24
CA GLN A 371 -4.13 0.80 -17.72
C GLN A 371 -4.37 0.89 -19.24
N GLN A 372 -4.79 2.05 -19.74
CA GLN A 372 -5.19 2.18 -21.15
C GLN A 372 -4.09 1.72 -22.14
N PRO A 373 -2.81 2.17 -22.04
CA PRO A 373 -1.78 1.76 -22.98
C PRO A 373 -1.49 0.26 -22.97
N ILE A 374 -1.60 -0.38 -21.80
CA ILE A 374 -1.41 -1.83 -21.66
C ILE A 374 -2.55 -2.57 -22.34
N MET A 375 -3.78 -2.11 -22.16
CA MET A 375 -4.95 -2.71 -22.82
C MET A 375 -4.94 -2.53 -24.34
N GLU A 376 -4.34 -1.44 -24.86
CA GLU A 376 -4.12 -1.26 -26.30
C GLU A 376 -3.10 -2.28 -26.85
N VAL A 377 -2.05 -2.61 -26.10
CA VAL A 377 -1.11 -3.70 -26.46
C VAL A 377 -1.84 -5.04 -26.45
N ILE A 378 -2.62 -5.34 -25.42
CA ILE A 378 -3.41 -6.58 -25.34
C ILE A 378 -4.42 -6.66 -26.49
N GLN A 379 -5.11 -5.57 -26.82
CA GLN A 379 -6.04 -5.50 -27.95
C GLN A 379 -5.35 -5.87 -29.27
N ALA A 380 -4.16 -5.34 -29.52
CA ALA A 380 -3.39 -5.64 -30.71
C ALA A 380 -3.00 -7.13 -30.78
N GLN A 381 -2.54 -7.72 -29.68
CA GLN A 381 -2.19 -9.14 -29.57
C GLN A 381 -3.41 -10.04 -29.80
N LEU A 382 -4.55 -9.71 -29.21
CA LEU A 382 -5.80 -10.44 -29.40
C LEU A 382 -6.26 -10.41 -30.87
N ALA A 383 -6.09 -9.26 -31.54
CA ALA A 383 -6.43 -9.09 -32.95
C ALA A 383 -5.60 -10.01 -33.87
N GLU A 384 -4.32 -10.25 -33.56
CA GLU A 384 -3.46 -11.21 -34.27
C GLU A 384 -4.02 -12.64 -34.22
N ALA A 385 -4.71 -12.99 -33.13
CA ALA A 385 -5.37 -14.29 -32.97
C ALA A 385 -6.82 -14.32 -33.49
N GLY A 386 -7.32 -13.26 -34.10
CA GLY A 386 -8.69 -13.16 -34.61
C GLY A 386 -9.72 -12.77 -33.52
N ILE A 387 -9.29 -12.21 -32.41
CA ILE A 387 -10.18 -11.72 -31.35
C ILE A 387 -10.25 -10.19 -31.42
N ASN A 388 -11.41 -9.65 -31.73
CA ASN A 388 -11.68 -8.22 -31.79
C ASN A 388 -12.17 -7.71 -30.42
N LEU A 389 -11.30 -7.06 -29.66
CA LEU A 389 -11.63 -6.48 -28.37
C LEU A 389 -12.12 -5.03 -28.54
N GLN A 390 -13.39 -4.79 -28.28
CA GLN A 390 -14.00 -3.45 -28.28
C GLN A 390 -13.80 -2.81 -26.89
N MET A 391 -12.97 -1.77 -26.82
CA MET A 391 -12.69 -1.07 -25.57
C MET A 391 -13.56 0.18 -25.42
N ARG A 392 -14.26 0.30 -24.30
CA ARG A 392 -14.94 1.52 -23.88
C ARG A 392 -14.09 2.21 -22.81
N ILE A 393 -13.42 3.29 -23.20
CA ILE A 393 -12.52 4.05 -22.34
C ILE A 393 -13.33 5.05 -21.51
N VAL A 394 -13.16 5.04 -20.18
CA VAL A 394 -13.85 5.91 -19.21
C VAL A 394 -12.86 6.41 -18.16
N ASP A 395 -13.24 7.44 -17.40
CA ASP A 395 -12.45 7.86 -16.22
C ASP A 395 -12.37 6.74 -15.17
N HIS A 396 -11.36 6.82 -14.28
CA HIS A 396 -11.09 5.74 -13.34
C HIS A 396 -12.22 5.46 -12.34
N PRO A 397 -12.91 6.45 -11.72
CA PRO A 397 -14.07 6.20 -10.88
C PRO A 397 -15.20 5.47 -11.61
N THR A 398 -15.54 5.91 -12.83
CA THR A 398 -16.55 5.27 -13.68
C THR A 398 -16.15 3.84 -14.06
N TYR A 399 -14.86 3.60 -14.36
CA TYR A 399 -14.34 2.26 -14.60
C TYR A 399 -14.56 1.36 -13.37
N GLN A 400 -14.19 1.81 -12.16
CA GLN A 400 -14.35 1.05 -10.92
C GLN A 400 -15.82 0.69 -10.64
N GLU A 401 -16.75 1.59 -10.94
CA GLU A 401 -18.19 1.33 -10.82
C GLU A 401 -18.67 0.27 -11.81
N GLN A 402 -18.27 0.42 -13.08
CA GLN A 402 -18.81 -0.37 -14.18
C GLN A 402 -18.31 -1.81 -14.22
N ILE A 403 -17.04 -2.06 -13.86
CA ILE A 403 -16.53 -3.43 -13.74
C ILE A 403 -17.22 -4.22 -12.62
N ARG A 404 -17.72 -3.54 -11.56
CA ARG A 404 -18.48 -4.15 -10.48
C ARG A 404 -19.95 -4.37 -10.81
N LYS A 405 -20.44 -3.77 -11.90
CA LYS A 405 -21.78 -4.00 -12.47
C LYS A 405 -21.77 -5.10 -13.55
N ASP A 406 -20.68 -5.84 -13.67
CA ASP A 406 -20.54 -6.97 -14.59
C ASP A 406 -20.75 -6.59 -16.08
N LEU A 407 -20.21 -5.44 -16.48
CA LEU A 407 -20.41 -4.87 -17.83
C LEU A 407 -19.24 -5.14 -18.81
N SER A 408 -18.38 -6.12 -18.52
CA SER A 408 -17.19 -6.43 -19.32
C SER A 408 -17.04 -7.93 -19.53
N ASP A 409 -16.66 -8.34 -20.73
CA ASP A 409 -16.29 -9.72 -21.05
C ASP A 409 -14.91 -10.04 -20.48
N VAL A 410 -14.00 -9.07 -20.51
CA VAL A 410 -12.68 -9.16 -19.86
C VAL A 410 -12.45 -7.92 -19.00
N VAL A 411 -11.81 -8.12 -17.85
CA VAL A 411 -11.50 -7.04 -16.89
C VAL A 411 -10.00 -7.04 -16.61
N PHE A 412 -9.31 -5.96 -16.97
CA PHE A 412 -7.91 -5.74 -16.60
C PHE A 412 -7.84 -5.03 -15.26
N TYR A 413 -7.52 -5.75 -14.20
CA TYR A 413 -7.50 -5.22 -12.85
C TYR A 413 -6.14 -5.42 -12.17
N GLY A 414 -5.80 -4.53 -11.25
CA GLY A 414 -4.58 -4.62 -10.45
C GLY A 414 -4.86 -4.37 -8.98
N ALA A 415 -4.27 -5.19 -8.12
CA ALA A 415 -4.37 -5.04 -6.67
C ALA A 415 -3.10 -5.52 -5.96
N ALA A 416 -2.78 -4.87 -4.85
CA ALA A 416 -1.91 -5.39 -3.82
C ALA A 416 -2.76 -5.84 -2.63
N ARG A 417 -2.40 -6.95 -2.00
CA ARG A 417 -3.09 -7.50 -0.83
C ARG A 417 -2.07 -7.94 0.19
N TYR A 418 -2.55 -8.34 1.37
CA TYR A 418 -1.71 -8.99 2.37
C TYR A 418 -1.02 -10.22 1.73
N PRO A 419 0.31 -10.40 1.91
CA PRO A 419 1.11 -11.30 1.07
C PRO A 419 0.98 -12.78 1.46
N VAL A 420 -0.25 -13.28 1.47
CA VAL A 420 -0.58 -14.71 1.56
C VAL A 420 -1.57 -15.08 0.45
N ALA A 421 -1.46 -16.30 -0.07
CA ALA A 421 -2.30 -16.79 -1.17
C ALA A 421 -3.80 -16.65 -0.86
N ASP A 422 -4.23 -16.93 0.37
CA ASP A 422 -5.63 -16.83 0.75
C ASP A 422 -6.24 -15.45 0.47
N SER A 423 -5.52 -14.38 0.79
CA SER A 423 -5.99 -13.01 0.57
C SER A 423 -6.34 -12.72 -0.89
N TYR A 424 -5.59 -13.33 -1.82
CA TYR A 424 -5.80 -13.13 -3.25
C TYR A 424 -6.81 -14.12 -3.82
N LEU A 425 -6.66 -15.41 -3.48
CA LEU A 425 -7.55 -16.47 -3.95
C LEU A 425 -8.99 -16.23 -3.51
N SER A 426 -9.18 -15.82 -2.27
CA SER A 426 -10.50 -15.56 -1.69
C SER A 426 -11.22 -14.37 -2.33
N GLN A 427 -10.49 -13.30 -2.63
CA GLN A 427 -11.09 -12.08 -3.16
C GLN A 427 -11.30 -12.13 -4.68
N PHE A 428 -10.44 -12.82 -5.41
CA PHE A 428 -10.47 -12.77 -6.88
C PHE A 428 -10.95 -14.05 -7.56
N TYR A 429 -10.99 -15.18 -6.83
CA TYR A 429 -11.31 -16.47 -7.44
C TYR A 429 -12.32 -17.32 -6.67
N HIS A 430 -12.69 -16.95 -5.42
CA HIS A 430 -13.76 -17.66 -4.71
C HIS A 430 -15.13 -17.12 -5.13
N SER A 431 -16.11 -18.02 -5.30
CA SER A 431 -17.45 -17.66 -5.77
C SER A 431 -18.22 -16.70 -4.84
N ASP A 432 -17.89 -16.68 -3.54
CA ASP A 432 -18.49 -15.71 -2.60
C ASP A 432 -18.10 -14.26 -2.93
N ALA A 433 -16.97 -14.05 -3.59
CA ALA A 433 -16.48 -12.74 -4.02
C ALA A 433 -16.96 -12.34 -5.43
N SER A 434 -17.78 -13.14 -6.11
CA SER A 434 -18.24 -12.86 -7.48
C SER A 434 -18.99 -11.53 -7.55
N VAL A 435 -18.68 -10.71 -8.56
CA VAL A 435 -19.35 -9.43 -8.82
C VAL A 435 -20.88 -9.65 -8.98
N GLY A 436 -21.65 -8.62 -8.66
CA GLY A 436 -23.11 -8.70 -8.67
C GLY A 436 -23.74 -9.23 -7.38
N LYS A 437 -22.96 -9.76 -6.44
CA LYS A 437 -23.44 -10.11 -5.10
C LYS A 437 -23.37 -8.91 -4.15
N PRO A 438 -24.27 -8.76 -3.17
CA PRO A 438 -24.32 -7.58 -2.29
C PRO A 438 -23.02 -7.26 -1.54
N THR A 439 -22.25 -8.29 -1.17
CA THR A 439 -21.02 -8.18 -0.37
C THR A 439 -19.75 -8.51 -1.15
N ALA A 440 -19.86 -8.78 -2.47
CA ALA A 440 -18.76 -9.32 -3.26
C ALA A 440 -18.58 -8.52 -4.54
N VAL A 441 -17.36 -8.06 -4.79
CA VAL A 441 -17.09 -7.02 -5.79
C VAL A 441 -15.80 -7.21 -6.58
N THR A 442 -15.12 -8.36 -6.49
CA THR A 442 -13.75 -8.50 -7.02
C THR A 442 -13.47 -9.80 -7.80
N ASN A 443 -14.27 -10.85 -7.66
CA ASN A 443 -14.17 -11.99 -8.57
C ASN A 443 -14.90 -11.66 -9.88
N PHE A 444 -14.21 -10.93 -10.76
CA PHE A 444 -14.71 -10.49 -12.06
C PHE A 444 -14.86 -11.63 -13.06
N ALA A 445 -14.22 -12.76 -12.80
CA ALA A 445 -14.28 -13.93 -13.65
C ALA A 445 -15.49 -14.83 -13.36
N HIS A 446 -16.21 -14.63 -12.26
CA HIS A 446 -17.18 -15.59 -11.72
C HIS A 446 -16.59 -17.00 -11.52
N CYS A 447 -15.28 -17.06 -11.26
CA CYS A 447 -14.57 -18.31 -11.03
C CYS A 447 -15.07 -18.99 -9.75
N ASN A 448 -15.15 -20.31 -9.76
CA ASN A 448 -15.50 -21.13 -8.60
C ASN A 448 -14.67 -22.44 -8.54
N ALA A 449 -13.72 -22.56 -9.45
CA ALA A 449 -12.94 -23.80 -9.63
C ALA A 449 -12.10 -24.16 -8.39
N GLY A 450 -11.68 -23.16 -7.63
CA GLY A 450 -10.85 -23.33 -6.42
C GLY A 450 -11.62 -23.36 -5.10
N ASP A 451 -12.95 -23.15 -5.08
CA ASP A 451 -13.74 -22.91 -3.87
C ASP A 451 -13.53 -23.93 -2.76
N ALA A 452 -13.59 -25.21 -3.11
CA ALA A 452 -13.43 -26.30 -2.14
C ALA A 452 -12.03 -26.28 -1.50
N ASP A 453 -10.99 -26.05 -2.30
CA ASP A 453 -9.61 -26.04 -1.80
C ASP A 453 -9.31 -24.74 -1.01
N ILE A 454 -9.80 -23.59 -1.47
CA ILE A 454 -9.67 -22.32 -0.74
C ILE A 454 -10.35 -22.44 0.63
N THR A 455 -11.56 -23.03 0.67
CA THR A 455 -12.27 -23.29 1.91
C THR A 455 -11.56 -24.31 2.81
N ALA A 456 -10.96 -25.37 2.22
CA ALA A 456 -10.18 -26.35 2.96
C ALA A 456 -8.88 -25.76 3.52
N ALA A 457 -8.18 -24.92 2.75
CA ALA A 457 -6.98 -24.22 3.21
C ALA A 457 -7.26 -23.36 4.45
N ARG A 458 -8.40 -22.69 4.51
CA ARG A 458 -8.81 -21.89 5.68
C ARG A 458 -9.04 -22.73 6.93
N LYS A 459 -9.47 -23.99 6.78
CA LYS A 459 -9.70 -24.93 7.88
C LYS A 459 -8.46 -25.73 8.27
N ALA A 460 -7.40 -25.69 7.45
CA ALA A 460 -6.17 -26.42 7.70
C ALA A 460 -5.46 -25.88 8.95
N THR A 461 -5.00 -26.76 9.81
CA THR A 461 -4.34 -26.42 11.07
C THR A 461 -2.82 -26.33 10.93
N THR A 462 -2.27 -26.91 9.87
CA THR A 462 -0.84 -26.86 9.56
C THR A 462 -0.56 -26.04 8.29
N ASP A 463 0.61 -25.43 8.23
CA ASP A 463 1.04 -24.69 7.03
C ASP A 463 1.26 -25.64 5.83
N GLU A 464 1.70 -26.87 6.07
CA GLU A 464 1.90 -27.87 5.02
C GLU A 464 0.58 -28.22 4.31
N GLU A 465 -0.48 -28.49 5.08
CA GLU A 465 -1.81 -28.76 4.52
C GLU A 465 -2.36 -27.52 3.79
N ARG A 466 -2.17 -26.36 4.37
CA ARG A 466 -2.62 -25.08 3.78
C ARG A 466 -1.96 -24.83 2.43
N LEU A 467 -0.65 -25.01 2.34
CA LEU A 467 0.10 -24.88 1.10
C LEU A 467 -0.35 -25.87 0.01
N LYS A 468 -0.65 -27.13 0.38
CA LYS A 468 -1.20 -28.12 -0.54
C LYS A 468 -2.56 -27.71 -1.11
N PHE A 469 -3.45 -27.22 -0.26
CA PHE A 469 -4.76 -26.76 -0.71
C PHE A 469 -4.66 -25.52 -1.59
N TRP A 470 -3.82 -24.54 -1.26
CA TRP A 470 -3.62 -23.37 -2.11
C TRP A 470 -3.01 -23.74 -3.46
N SER A 471 -2.05 -24.67 -3.51
CA SER A 471 -1.50 -25.18 -4.76
C SER A 471 -2.59 -25.85 -5.61
N SER A 472 -3.43 -26.72 -4.99
CA SER A 472 -4.56 -27.37 -5.67
C SER A 472 -5.57 -26.36 -6.21
N ALA A 473 -5.91 -25.31 -5.44
CA ALA A 473 -6.80 -24.24 -5.88
C ALA A 473 -6.22 -23.52 -7.10
N GLN A 474 -4.94 -23.11 -7.05
CA GLN A 474 -4.27 -22.41 -8.12
C GLN A 474 -4.24 -23.24 -9.40
N LYS A 475 -3.97 -24.56 -9.30
CA LYS A 475 -4.02 -25.49 -10.43
C LYS A 475 -5.39 -25.47 -11.11
N LYS A 476 -6.48 -25.63 -10.33
CA LYS A 476 -7.85 -25.67 -10.87
C LYS A 476 -8.26 -24.33 -11.51
N ILE A 477 -7.89 -23.22 -10.88
CA ILE A 477 -8.12 -21.87 -11.41
C ILE A 477 -7.38 -21.68 -12.75
N PHE A 478 -6.13 -22.15 -12.82
CA PHE A 478 -5.33 -22.13 -14.04
C PHE A 478 -5.95 -23.01 -15.14
N GLU A 479 -6.30 -24.27 -14.85
CA GLU A 479 -6.92 -25.21 -15.81
C GLU A 479 -8.26 -24.69 -16.35
N GLN A 480 -9.01 -23.95 -15.54
CA GLN A 480 -10.26 -23.31 -15.96
C GLN A 480 -10.06 -21.94 -16.63
N VAL A 481 -8.84 -21.45 -16.69
CA VAL A 481 -8.48 -20.15 -17.28
C VAL A 481 -9.41 -19.03 -16.79
N CYS A 482 -9.49 -18.88 -15.46
CA CYS A 482 -10.30 -17.81 -14.85
C CYS A 482 -9.71 -16.41 -15.08
N GLY A 483 -8.44 -16.35 -15.45
CA GLY A 483 -7.75 -15.13 -15.81
C GLY A 483 -6.33 -15.39 -16.28
N VAL A 484 -5.74 -14.38 -16.92
CA VAL A 484 -4.35 -14.40 -17.40
C VAL A 484 -3.52 -13.49 -16.50
N PRO A 485 -2.69 -14.06 -15.61
CA PRO A 485 -1.72 -13.30 -14.82
C PRO A 485 -0.71 -12.62 -15.73
N LEU A 486 -0.42 -11.35 -15.47
CA LEU A 486 0.52 -10.59 -16.29
C LEU A 486 1.81 -10.26 -15.51
N PHE A 487 1.73 -9.38 -14.53
CA PHE A 487 2.90 -8.90 -13.78
C PHE A 487 2.51 -8.17 -12.50
N SER A 488 3.44 -8.06 -11.56
CA SER A 488 3.39 -7.12 -10.44
C SER A 488 3.99 -5.79 -10.86
N LEU A 489 3.20 -4.70 -10.82
CA LEU A 489 3.69 -3.34 -11.04
C LEU A 489 4.21 -2.78 -9.71
N MET A 490 5.54 -2.69 -9.59
CA MET A 490 6.25 -2.34 -8.36
C MET A 490 5.99 -0.91 -7.91
N GLN A 491 6.19 -0.62 -6.63
CA GLN A 491 6.21 0.73 -6.10
C GLN A 491 7.49 1.45 -6.52
N VAL A 492 7.37 2.73 -6.87
CA VAL A 492 8.52 3.57 -7.25
C VAL A 492 8.48 4.85 -6.42
N TRP A 493 9.53 5.08 -5.67
CA TRP A 493 9.77 6.32 -4.93
C TRP A 493 11.17 6.85 -5.25
N VAL A 494 11.39 8.14 -5.01
CA VAL A 494 12.69 8.77 -5.17
C VAL A 494 12.98 9.62 -3.95
N HIS A 495 14.14 9.41 -3.36
CA HIS A 495 14.59 10.21 -2.23
C HIS A 495 15.95 10.88 -2.50
N SER A 496 16.20 11.98 -1.80
CA SER A 496 17.51 12.64 -1.83
C SER A 496 18.55 11.77 -1.14
N LYS A 497 19.80 11.81 -1.60
CA LYS A 497 20.92 11.11 -0.96
C LYS A 497 21.20 11.56 0.48
N ALA A 498 20.61 12.68 0.90
CA ALA A 498 20.66 13.16 2.27
C ALA A 498 19.72 12.38 3.22
N LEU A 499 18.64 11.78 2.69
CA LEU A 499 17.70 10.97 3.45
C LEU A 499 18.25 9.56 3.64
N ASN A 500 18.20 9.07 4.88
CA ASN A 500 18.51 7.70 5.23
C ASN A 500 17.35 7.14 6.06
N TYR A 501 16.69 6.12 5.58
CA TYR A 501 15.57 5.48 6.28
C TYR A 501 16.00 4.82 7.60
N GLY A 502 17.27 4.38 7.71
CA GLY A 502 17.80 3.63 8.85
C GLY A 502 17.54 2.11 8.74
N TYR A 503 17.07 1.65 7.59
CA TYR A 503 16.81 0.25 7.25
C TYR A 503 16.94 0.06 5.72
N GLU A 504 17.00 -1.19 5.26
CA GLU A 504 16.93 -1.54 3.84
C GLU A 504 15.47 -1.66 3.40
N LEU A 505 15.09 -1.02 2.28
CA LEU A 505 13.72 -1.00 1.78
C LEU A 505 13.51 -2.08 0.71
N GLU A 506 13.10 -3.26 1.12
CA GLU A 506 12.70 -4.38 0.25
C GLU A 506 11.19 -4.38 -0.02
N GLY A 507 10.40 -3.92 0.95
CA GLY A 507 8.94 -3.92 0.85
C GLY A 507 8.24 -3.03 1.88
N SER A 508 6.99 -2.65 1.56
CA SER A 508 6.09 -1.94 2.48
C SER A 508 4.64 -2.14 2.06
N LEU A 509 3.83 -2.73 2.94
CA LEU A 509 2.39 -2.91 2.68
C LEU A 509 1.63 -1.58 2.54
N ASN A 510 2.16 -0.51 3.12
CA ASN A 510 1.57 0.83 3.01
C ASN A 510 1.92 1.54 1.69
N LEU A 511 2.59 0.83 0.76
CA LEU A 511 2.93 1.27 -0.60
C LEU A 511 3.79 2.55 -0.64
N ALA A 512 4.38 2.93 0.48
CA ALA A 512 5.30 4.03 0.66
C ALA A 512 6.43 3.62 1.61
N PRO A 513 7.62 4.24 1.52
CA PRO A 513 8.69 4.01 2.49
C PRO A 513 8.22 4.33 3.92
N PRO A 514 8.34 3.42 4.88
CA PRO A 514 8.06 3.72 6.28
C PRO A 514 8.99 4.81 6.82
N ILE A 515 8.43 5.92 7.31
CA ILE A 515 9.21 6.94 8.03
C ILE A 515 9.08 6.65 9.51
N THR A 516 10.19 6.33 10.15
CA THR A 516 10.23 5.78 11.51
C THR A 516 11.12 6.62 12.43
N GLU A 517 11.24 6.21 13.68
CA GLU A 517 12.19 6.78 14.64
C GLU A 517 13.66 6.64 14.20
N LEU A 518 13.95 5.70 13.30
CA LEU A 518 15.31 5.45 12.77
C LEU A 518 15.72 6.41 11.67
N THR A 519 14.74 7.02 11.00
CA THR A 519 14.95 7.83 9.78
C THR A 519 15.70 9.11 10.11
N THR A 520 16.70 9.43 9.28
CA THR A 520 17.53 10.65 9.43
C THR A 520 17.63 11.41 8.11
N ILE A 521 17.85 12.71 8.18
CA ILE A 521 18.19 13.53 7.03
C ILE A 521 19.36 14.45 7.37
N ARG A 522 20.37 14.48 6.50
CA ARG A 522 21.53 15.37 6.61
C ARG A 522 21.24 16.66 5.85
N ARG A 523 21.44 17.81 6.49
CA ARG A 523 21.31 19.14 5.87
C ARG A 523 22.55 19.98 6.11
#